data_005cb272d997b5ddd5279e989d02b428
#
_entry.id   005cb272d997b5ddd5279e989d02b428
#
_cell.length_a   1.000
_cell.length_b   1.000
_cell.length_c   1.000
_cell.angle_alpha   90.00
_cell.angle_beta   90.00
_cell.angle_gamma   90.00
#
_symmetry.space_group_name_H-M   'P 1'
#
loop_
_entity.id
_entity.type
_entity.pdbx_description
1 polymer ?
#
loop_
_entity_poly.entity_id
_entity_poly.type
_entity_poly.pdbx_seq_one_letter_code
_entity_poly.pdbx_strand_id
1 'polypeptide(L)'
;VYMLVGAGANIAVQAGEDGVLVVDTGTREAAADVLVAIRRLSDKPIRWIVNTHAHPDHTGGNETISQAGITVNGNPAAIVAHERTLARMSDAGRSVTELPLTTFFEEGRDFYFNGEAVFLRHIPRAHTDGDILVYFRGSDVLVAGDIFVTTTYPVIDAASDGSIEGFIEGLNAILDI
;
A
#
# COMPACT_ATOMS: atom_id res chain seq x y z
N VAL A 1 -6.03 -7.35 -11.51
CA VAL A 1 -4.99 -7.12 -10.50
C VAL A 1 -3.90 -8.18 -10.64
N TYR A 2 -2.65 -7.80 -10.50
CA TYR A 2 -1.46 -8.67 -10.58
C TYR A 2 -0.71 -8.61 -9.25
N MET A 3 0.03 -9.65 -8.92
CA MET A 3 0.92 -9.69 -7.77
C MET A 3 2.38 -9.79 -8.23
N LEU A 4 3.23 -8.89 -7.76
CA LEU A 4 4.69 -8.95 -7.91
C LEU A 4 5.28 -9.47 -6.59
N VAL A 5 6.26 -10.36 -6.69
CA VAL A 5 6.94 -10.99 -5.55
C VAL A 5 8.44 -10.78 -5.64
N GLY A 6 9.14 -10.85 -4.50
CA GLY A 6 10.60 -10.78 -4.44
C GLY A 6 11.18 -9.37 -4.23
N ALA A 7 10.34 -8.39 -3.89
CA ALA A 7 10.75 -7.00 -3.65
C ALA A 7 10.86 -6.64 -2.14
N GLY A 8 10.98 -7.62 -1.28
CA GLY A 8 10.87 -7.47 0.19
C GLY A 8 9.48 -7.87 0.66
N ALA A 9 8.44 -7.20 0.14
CA ALA A 9 7.04 -7.53 0.33
C ALA A 9 6.37 -7.92 -1.00
N ASN A 10 5.14 -8.42 -0.95
CA ASN A 10 4.28 -8.56 -2.10
C ASN A 10 3.71 -7.20 -2.51
N ILE A 11 3.68 -6.94 -3.80
CA ILE A 11 3.15 -5.71 -4.37
C ILE A 11 1.96 -6.06 -5.25
N ALA A 12 0.82 -5.38 -5.05
CA ALA A 12 -0.31 -5.53 -5.96
C ALA A 12 -0.32 -4.40 -7.00
N VAL A 13 -0.62 -4.76 -8.25
CA VAL A 13 -0.70 -3.82 -9.37
C VAL A 13 -2.05 -3.99 -10.05
N GLN A 14 -2.89 -2.96 -9.97
CA GLN A 14 -4.09 -2.86 -10.79
C GLN A 14 -3.76 -2.03 -12.03
N ALA A 15 -3.96 -2.60 -13.22
CA ALA A 15 -3.75 -1.93 -14.49
C ALA A 15 -5.05 -1.94 -15.31
N GLY A 16 -5.39 -0.80 -15.88
CA GLY A 16 -6.60 -0.62 -16.70
C GLY A 16 -6.58 0.71 -17.46
N GLU A 17 -7.74 1.13 -17.95
CA GLU A 17 -7.86 2.30 -18.84
C GLU A 17 -7.54 3.64 -18.15
N ASP A 18 -7.86 3.77 -16.85
CA ASP A 18 -7.58 4.99 -16.09
C ASP A 18 -6.10 5.16 -15.72
N GLY A 19 -5.32 4.05 -15.82
CA GLY A 19 -3.92 4.01 -15.45
C GLY A 19 -3.56 2.83 -14.57
N VAL A 20 -2.49 2.99 -13.80
CA VAL A 20 -1.97 1.98 -12.86
C VAL A 20 -2.11 2.49 -11.43
N LEU A 21 -2.62 1.61 -10.55
CA LEU A 21 -2.59 1.73 -9.10
C LEU A 21 -1.66 0.63 -8.56
N VAL A 22 -0.77 1.02 -7.66
CA VAL A 22 0.20 0.11 -7.04
C VAL A 22 -0.07 0.09 -5.53
N VAL A 23 -0.19 -1.09 -4.94
CA VAL A 23 -0.27 -1.26 -3.48
C VAL A 23 1.07 -1.77 -2.99
N ASP A 24 1.73 -0.96 -2.19
CA ASP A 24 3.11 -1.04 -1.73
C ASP A 24 4.14 -0.92 -2.87
N THR A 25 5.41 -0.72 -2.52
CA THR A 25 6.46 -0.41 -3.49
C THR A 25 7.73 -1.22 -3.31
N GLY A 26 7.74 -2.11 -2.30
CA GLY A 26 8.92 -2.92 -1.98
C GLY A 26 10.03 -2.12 -1.31
N THR A 27 11.20 -2.74 -1.20
CA THR A 27 12.40 -2.07 -0.68
C THR A 27 12.95 -1.04 -1.65
N ARG A 28 13.77 -0.11 -1.17
CA ARG A 28 14.44 0.90 -1.99
C ARG A 28 15.33 0.27 -3.08
N GLU A 29 16.02 -0.81 -2.73
CA GLU A 29 16.93 -1.53 -3.61
C GLU A 29 16.20 -2.20 -4.78
N ALA A 30 14.98 -2.70 -4.52
CA ALA A 30 14.16 -3.37 -5.53
C ALA A 30 13.35 -2.40 -6.40
N ALA A 31 13.28 -1.12 -6.07
CA ALA A 31 12.36 -0.15 -6.67
C ALA A 31 12.49 -0.04 -8.21
N ALA A 32 13.71 -0.10 -8.74
CA ALA A 32 13.95 -0.05 -10.19
C ALA A 32 13.42 -1.30 -10.89
N ASP A 33 13.60 -2.47 -10.30
CA ASP A 33 13.11 -3.75 -10.86
C ASP A 33 11.58 -3.82 -10.76
N VAL A 34 11.00 -3.33 -9.66
CA VAL A 34 9.55 -3.18 -9.50
C VAL A 34 8.97 -2.29 -10.59
N LEU A 35 9.59 -1.13 -10.87
CA LEU A 35 9.15 -0.24 -11.94
C LEU A 35 9.20 -0.92 -13.31
N VAL A 36 10.27 -1.67 -13.60
CA VAL A 36 10.39 -2.46 -14.85
C VAL A 36 9.28 -3.50 -14.93
N ALA A 37 8.99 -4.20 -13.83
CA ALA A 37 7.91 -5.19 -13.80
C ALA A 37 6.53 -4.54 -14.05
N ILE A 38 6.23 -3.39 -13.42
CA ILE A 38 5.00 -2.63 -13.65
C ILE A 38 4.87 -2.24 -15.13
N ARG A 39 5.95 -1.75 -15.76
CA ARG A 39 5.94 -1.34 -17.18
C ARG A 39 5.76 -2.49 -18.16
N ARG A 40 6.07 -3.73 -17.76
CA ARG A 40 5.73 -4.93 -18.54
C ARG A 40 4.25 -5.30 -18.50
N LEU A 41 3.54 -4.90 -17.42
CA LEU A 41 2.12 -5.14 -17.25
C LEU A 41 1.27 -4.07 -17.95
N SER A 42 1.75 -2.81 -18.00
CA SER A 42 1.01 -1.70 -18.59
C SER A 42 1.94 -0.56 -18.99
N ASP A 43 1.64 0.06 -20.14
CA ASP A 43 2.24 1.31 -20.62
C ASP A 43 1.50 2.56 -20.10
N LYS A 44 0.35 2.37 -19.48
CA LYS A 44 -0.46 3.45 -18.89
C LYS A 44 0.29 4.10 -17.72
N PRO A 45 -0.01 5.38 -17.43
CA PRO A 45 0.65 6.09 -16.33
C PRO A 45 0.27 5.50 -14.96
N ILE A 46 1.27 5.42 -14.07
CA ILE A 46 1.03 5.16 -12.65
C ILE A 46 0.38 6.41 -12.08
N ARG A 47 -0.83 6.26 -11.51
CA ARG A 47 -1.62 7.35 -10.95
C ARG A 47 -1.59 7.37 -9.44
N TRP A 48 -1.61 6.18 -8.84
CA TRP A 48 -1.77 5.99 -7.41
C TRP A 48 -0.78 4.97 -6.88
N ILE A 49 -0.24 5.27 -5.72
CA ILE A 49 0.43 4.34 -4.83
C ILE A 49 -0.39 4.32 -3.55
N VAL A 50 -0.68 3.15 -3.01
CA VAL A 50 -1.31 2.96 -1.71
C VAL A 50 -0.32 2.21 -0.83
N ASN A 51 0.07 2.77 0.32
CA ASN A 51 0.91 2.05 1.27
C ASN A 51 0.04 1.39 2.34
N THR A 52 0.25 0.09 2.56
CA THR A 52 -0.46 -0.67 3.58
C THR A 52 -0.05 -0.25 4.98
N HIS A 53 1.23 0.02 5.20
CA HIS A 53 1.80 0.53 6.47
C HIS A 53 3.18 1.17 6.23
N ALA A 54 3.89 1.55 7.31
CA ALA A 54 5.08 2.42 7.22
C ALA A 54 6.42 1.69 7.00
N HIS A 55 6.49 0.36 7.06
CA HIS A 55 7.76 -0.36 7.01
C HIS A 55 8.50 -0.18 5.67
N PRO A 56 9.86 -0.18 5.71
CA PRO A 56 10.67 0.13 4.54
C PRO A 56 10.55 -0.85 3.38
N ASP A 57 10.22 -2.09 3.64
CA ASP A 57 9.99 -3.12 2.61
C ASP A 57 8.64 -2.98 1.91
N HIS A 58 7.75 -2.10 2.40
CA HIS A 58 6.49 -1.70 1.77
C HIS A 58 6.54 -0.31 1.15
N THR A 59 7.37 0.59 1.68
CA THR A 59 7.40 2.01 1.31
C THR A 59 8.72 2.45 0.65
N GLY A 60 9.72 1.57 0.59
CA GLY A 60 11.08 1.93 0.16
C GLY A 60 11.17 2.41 -1.28
N GLY A 61 10.31 1.92 -2.16
CA GLY A 61 10.24 2.31 -3.56
C GLY A 61 9.36 3.55 -3.84
N ASN A 62 8.72 4.15 -2.84
CA ASN A 62 7.75 5.23 -3.01
C ASN A 62 8.25 6.36 -3.92
N GLU A 63 9.43 6.91 -3.65
CA GLU A 63 10.00 8.00 -4.45
C GLU A 63 10.19 7.59 -5.91
N THR A 64 10.85 6.46 -6.15
CA THR A 64 11.14 5.96 -7.51
C THR A 64 9.87 5.73 -8.31
N ILE A 65 8.88 5.06 -7.72
CA ILE A 65 7.63 4.71 -8.38
C ILE A 65 6.75 5.95 -8.58
N SER A 66 6.67 6.83 -7.59
CA SER A 66 5.91 8.08 -7.66
C SER A 66 6.45 9.00 -8.76
N GLN A 67 7.77 9.23 -8.81
CA GLN A 67 8.40 10.09 -9.81
C GLN A 67 8.28 9.53 -11.25
N ALA A 68 8.17 8.22 -11.41
CA ALA A 68 7.93 7.58 -12.70
C ALA A 68 6.47 7.63 -13.16
N GLY A 69 5.56 8.02 -12.27
CA GLY A 69 4.13 8.16 -12.52
C GLY A 69 3.72 9.61 -12.78
N ILE A 70 2.45 9.82 -13.10
CA ILE A 70 1.86 11.13 -13.29
C ILE A 70 0.37 11.12 -12.95
N THR A 71 -0.08 12.07 -12.12
CA THR A 71 -1.49 12.31 -11.84
C THR A 71 -2.18 13.02 -13.02
N VAL A 72 -3.51 13.13 -12.97
CA VAL A 72 -4.29 13.90 -13.97
C VAL A 72 -3.92 15.37 -14.00
N ASN A 73 -3.35 15.91 -12.91
CA ASN A 73 -2.92 17.31 -12.78
C ASN A 73 -1.45 17.52 -13.15
N GLY A 74 -0.75 16.49 -13.65
CA GLY A 74 0.64 16.58 -14.10
C GLY A 74 1.69 16.46 -12.99
N ASN A 75 1.30 16.20 -11.74
CA ASN A 75 2.21 15.91 -10.63
C ASN A 75 2.67 14.44 -10.63
N PRO A 76 3.73 14.06 -9.92
CA PRO A 76 4.08 12.66 -9.67
C PRO A 76 2.89 11.85 -9.15
N ALA A 77 2.93 10.51 -9.29
CA ALA A 77 1.86 9.66 -8.80
C ALA A 77 1.59 9.94 -7.31
N ALA A 78 0.31 10.06 -6.95
CA ALA A 78 -0.06 10.37 -5.57
C ALA A 78 0.13 9.13 -4.68
N ILE A 79 0.73 9.34 -3.50
CA ILE A 79 0.91 8.31 -2.47
C ILE A 79 -0.20 8.50 -1.42
N VAL A 80 -0.97 7.43 -1.20
CA VAL A 80 -2.10 7.38 -0.27
C VAL A 80 -1.79 6.42 0.87
N ALA A 81 -2.08 6.80 2.10
CA ALA A 81 -2.02 5.92 3.26
C ALA A 81 -2.90 6.45 4.41
N HIS A 82 -3.03 5.66 5.48
CA HIS A 82 -3.59 6.18 6.72
C HIS A 82 -2.65 7.24 7.35
N GLU A 83 -3.19 8.23 8.09
CA GLU A 83 -2.39 9.30 8.70
C GLU A 83 -1.30 8.78 9.65
N ARG A 84 -1.55 7.64 10.33
CA ARG A 84 -0.56 7.01 11.19
C ARG A 84 0.68 6.56 10.43
N THR A 85 0.51 6.05 9.23
CA THR A 85 1.62 5.71 8.32
C THR A 85 2.45 6.95 7.98
N LEU A 86 1.80 8.07 7.64
CA LEU A 86 2.49 9.34 7.41
C LEU A 86 3.27 9.80 8.65
N ALA A 87 2.65 9.75 9.82
CA ALA A 87 3.30 10.17 11.08
C ALA A 87 4.56 9.35 11.34
N ARG A 88 4.49 8.02 11.24
CA ARG A 88 5.64 7.14 11.46
C ARG A 88 6.75 7.35 10.44
N MET A 89 6.43 7.51 9.17
CA MET A 89 7.43 7.81 8.13
C MET A 89 8.08 9.17 8.35
N SER A 90 7.33 10.18 8.80
CA SER A 90 7.85 11.51 9.13
C SER A 90 8.77 11.47 10.35
N ASP A 91 8.38 10.77 11.42
CA ASP A 91 9.19 10.60 12.64
C ASP A 91 10.49 9.84 12.35
N ALA A 92 10.46 8.92 11.39
CA ALA A 92 11.66 8.22 10.89
C ALA A 92 12.54 9.09 9.97
N GLY A 93 12.19 10.35 9.74
CA GLY A 93 12.97 11.30 8.94
C GLY A 93 12.99 11.00 7.44
N ARG A 94 11.94 10.36 6.91
CA ARG A 94 11.82 10.06 5.47
C ARG A 94 11.68 11.36 4.67
N SER A 95 12.23 11.35 3.44
CA SER A 95 12.12 12.50 2.53
C SER A 95 10.66 12.79 2.17
N VAL A 96 10.32 14.05 1.95
CA VAL A 96 8.98 14.47 1.51
C VAL A 96 8.53 13.80 0.22
N THR A 97 9.46 13.40 -0.64
CA THR A 97 9.18 12.67 -1.90
C THR A 97 8.78 11.21 -1.68
N GLU A 98 9.04 10.67 -0.47
CA GLU A 98 8.67 9.31 -0.07
C GLU A 98 7.35 9.27 0.70
N LEU A 99 6.89 10.42 1.23
CA LEU A 99 5.77 10.49 2.16
C LEU A 99 4.41 10.36 1.45
N PRO A 100 3.43 9.64 2.07
CA PRO A 100 2.06 9.62 1.60
C PRO A 100 1.34 10.91 1.96
N LEU A 101 1.45 11.94 1.11
CA LEU A 101 0.85 13.24 1.35
C LEU A 101 -0.67 13.29 1.09
N THR A 102 -1.25 12.21 0.59
CA THR A 102 -2.71 12.03 0.49
C THR A 102 -3.14 11.05 1.57
N THR A 103 -3.62 11.55 2.69
CA THR A 103 -3.98 10.71 3.84
C THR A 103 -5.49 10.72 4.12
N PHE A 104 -5.91 9.72 4.87
CA PHE A 104 -7.20 9.66 5.54
C PHE A 104 -7.00 9.27 7.02
N PHE A 105 -7.95 9.64 7.87
CA PHE A 105 -7.91 9.44 9.32
C PHE A 105 -9.16 8.73 9.85
N GLU A 106 -10.08 8.40 8.96
CA GLU A 106 -11.31 7.66 9.24
C GLU A 106 -11.05 6.15 9.21
N GLU A 107 -12.03 5.35 9.62
CA GLU A 107 -11.94 3.89 9.58
C GLU A 107 -11.74 3.34 8.17
N GLY A 108 -12.11 4.12 7.15
CA GLY A 108 -11.94 3.72 5.76
C GLY A 108 -12.09 4.84 4.76
N ARG A 109 -11.65 4.56 3.57
CA ARG A 109 -11.79 5.41 2.40
C ARG A 109 -12.01 4.54 1.18
N ASP A 110 -12.82 4.99 0.25
CA ASP A 110 -13.03 4.33 -1.02
C ASP A 110 -12.88 5.31 -2.19
N PHE A 111 -12.59 4.76 -3.36
CA PHE A 111 -12.60 5.47 -4.62
C PHE A 111 -12.84 4.49 -5.77
N TYR A 112 -13.23 5.04 -6.93
CA TYR A 112 -13.48 4.25 -8.13
C TYR A 112 -12.31 4.39 -9.10
N PHE A 113 -11.74 3.25 -9.55
CA PHE A 113 -10.61 3.26 -10.47
C PHE A 113 -10.61 2.00 -11.33
N ASN A 114 -10.31 2.16 -12.62
CA ASN A 114 -10.31 1.07 -13.61
C ASN A 114 -11.60 0.22 -13.63
N GLY A 115 -12.75 0.87 -13.45
CA GLY A 115 -14.03 0.20 -13.56
C GLY A 115 -14.50 -0.53 -12.29
N GLU A 116 -13.78 -0.39 -11.17
CA GLU A 116 -14.17 -1.02 -9.88
C GLU A 116 -13.98 -0.08 -8.69
N ALA A 117 -14.69 -0.37 -7.61
CA ALA A 117 -14.47 0.29 -6.33
C ALA A 117 -13.25 -0.33 -5.63
N VAL A 118 -12.38 0.53 -5.12
CA VAL A 118 -11.22 0.19 -4.31
C VAL A 118 -11.46 0.70 -2.89
N PHE A 119 -11.58 -0.22 -1.94
CA PHE A 119 -11.81 0.10 -0.53
C PHE A 119 -10.50 0.04 0.25
N LEU A 120 -10.23 1.09 1.01
CA LEU A 120 -9.15 1.16 1.99
C LEU A 120 -9.79 1.09 3.38
N ARG A 121 -9.47 0.07 4.18
CA ARG A 121 -9.97 -0.07 5.55
C ARG A 121 -8.81 -0.04 6.52
N HIS A 122 -8.84 0.90 7.46
CA HIS A 122 -7.87 0.97 8.54
C HIS A 122 -8.13 -0.15 9.56
N ILE A 123 -7.06 -0.84 9.94
CA ILE A 123 -7.07 -1.85 10.99
C ILE A 123 -6.17 -1.33 12.11
N PRO A 124 -6.74 -0.75 13.17
CA PRO A 124 -5.96 -0.15 14.22
C PRO A 124 -5.19 -1.21 15.02
N ARG A 125 -3.89 -0.95 15.25
CA ARG A 125 -3.05 -1.73 16.16
C ARG A 125 -2.93 -3.22 15.83
N ALA A 126 -2.95 -3.62 14.54
CA ALA A 126 -2.69 -5.00 14.14
C ALA A 126 -1.17 -5.29 14.11
N HIS A 127 -0.55 -5.32 12.93
CA HIS A 127 0.91 -5.39 12.79
C HIS A 127 1.56 -4.07 13.24
N THR A 128 0.98 -2.93 12.81
CA THR A 128 1.28 -1.57 13.27
C THR A 128 -0.01 -0.82 13.60
N ASP A 129 0.06 0.46 13.97
CA ASP A 129 -1.13 1.31 14.16
C ASP A 129 -1.62 1.97 12.86
N GLY A 130 -0.86 1.83 11.76
CA GLY A 130 -1.17 2.42 10.47
C GLY A 130 -1.66 1.45 9.40
N ASP A 131 -1.90 0.19 9.77
CA ASP A 131 -2.23 -0.87 8.81
C ASP A 131 -3.55 -0.60 8.10
N ILE A 132 -3.56 -0.85 6.79
CA ILE A 132 -4.77 -0.84 6.00
C ILE A 132 -4.93 -2.11 5.17
N LEU A 133 -6.17 -2.56 5.02
CA LEU A 133 -6.58 -3.52 4.00
C LEU A 133 -6.94 -2.76 2.73
N VAL A 134 -6.57 -3.28 1.57
CA VAL A 134 -6.96 -2.73 0.27
C VAL A 134 -7.75 -3.79 -0.49
N TYR A 135 -9.04 -3.54 -0.71
CA TYR A 135 -9.94 -4.48 -1.39
C TYR A 135 -10.39 -3.97 -2.74
N PHE A 136 -10.03 -4.69 -3.79
CA PHE A 136 -10.48 -4.48 -5.16
C PHE A 136 -11.75 -5.28 -5.39
N ARG A 137 -12.90 -4.60 -5.28
CA ARG A 137 -14.20 -5.27 -5.20
C ARG A 137 -14.60 -6.02 -6.46
N GLY A 138 -14.31 -5.48 -7.63
CA GLY A 138 -14.67 -6.13 -8.90
C GLY A 138 -13.75 -7.29 -9.25
N SER A 139 -12.46 -7.17 -8.91
CA SER A 139 -11.45 -8.20 -9.10
C SER A 139 -11.47 -9.27 -8.00
N ASP A 140 -12.18 -9.03 -6.89
CA ASP A 140 -12.22 -9.89 -5.69
C ASP A 140 -10.82 -10.19 -5.13
N VAL A 141 -9.99 -9.14 -5.02
CA VAL A 141 -8.60 -9.24 -4.52
C VAL A 141 -8.46 -8.38 -3.28
N LEU A 142 -7.97 -8.99 -2.19
CA LEU A 142 -7.61 -8.32 -0.95
C LEU A 142 -6.10 -8.28 -0.77
N VAL A 143 -5.56 -7.09 -0.49
CA VAL A 143 -4.17 -6.88 -0.09
C VAL A 143 -4.17 -6.53 1.40
N ALA A 144 -3.52 -7.37 2.20
CA ALA A 144 -3.60 -7.31 3.66
C ALA A 144 -2.32 -6.79 4.33
N GLY A 145 -1.30 -6.41 3.55
CA GLY A 145 0.01 -6.09 4.11
C GLY A 145 0.50 -7.22 5.02
N ASP A 146 1.05 -6.86 6.18
CA ASP A 146 1.60 -7.82 7.13
C ASP A 146 0.59 -8.33 8.18
N ILE A 147 -0.72 -8.00 8.01
CA ILE A 147 -1.79 -8.62 8.81
C ILE A 147 -1.98 -10.10 8.43
N PHE A 148 -1.67 -10.49 7.19
CA PHE A 148 -1.79 -11.88 6.74
C PHE A 148 -0.48 -12.37 6.12
N VAL A 149 0.22 -13.27 6.83
CA VAL A 149 1.49 -13.87 6.43
C VAL A 149 1.36 -15.38 6.43
N THR A 150 1.80 -16.07 5.37
CA THR A 150 1.68 -17.53 5.22
C THR A 150 3.00 -18.28 5.36
N THR A 151 4.13 -17.58 5.36
CA THR A 151 5.48 -18.18 5.32
C THR A 151 6.19 -18.20 6.67
N THR A 152 5.74 -17.37 7.60
CA THR A 152 6.32 -17.21 8.94
C THR A 152 5.22 -17.06 9.99
N TYR A 153 5.61 -17.02 11.27
CA TYR A 153 4.69 -16.55 12.30
C TYR A 153 4.40 -15.06 12.12
N PRO A 154 3.19 -14.60 12.50
CA PRO A 154 2.85 -13.19 12.50
C PRO A 154 3.85 -12.35 13.30
N VAL A 155 4.21 -11.20 12.76
CA VAL A 155 5.02 -10.21 13.45
C VAL A 155 4.09 -9.11 13.97
N ILE A 156 4.21 -8.79 15.26
CA ILE A 156 3.49 -7.68 15.88
C ILE A 156 4.54 -6.64 16.26
N ASP A 157 4.56 -5.51 15.58
CA ASP A 157 5.49 -4.42 15.89
C ASP A 157 4.96 -3.57 17.04
N ALA A 158 5.30 -3.98 18.27
CA ALA A 158 4.90 -3.25 19.47
C ALA A 158 5.52 -1.84 19.55
N ALA A 159 6.65 -1.59 18.87
CA ALA A 159 7.24 -0.24 18.79
C ALA A 159 6.41 0.68 17.90
N SER A 160 5.67 0.11 16.96
CA SER A 160 4.70 0.80 16.12
C SER A 160 3.25 0.60 16.59
N ASP A 161 3.04 0.40 17.90
CA ASP A 161 1.72 0.23 18.55
C ASP A 161 0.89 -0.96 18.02
N GLY A 162 1.52 -1.95 17.38
CA GLY A 162 0.88 -3.22 17.05
C GLY A 162 0.50 -4.01 18.30
N SER A 163 -0.55 -4.82 18.23
CA SER A 163 -1.03 -5.63 19.34
C SER A 163 -1.65 -6.96 18.88
N ILE A 164 -1.67 -7.94 19.78
CA ILE A 164 -2.31 -9.25 19.51
C ILE A 164 -3.81 -9.07 19.28
N GLU A 165 -4.46 -8.25 20.08
CA GLU A 165 -5.88 -7.97 19.99
C GLU A 165 -6.24 -7.34 18.64
N GLY A 166 -5.53 -6.29 18.24
CA GLY A 166 -5.74 -5.65 16.94
C GLY A 166 -5.40 -6.57 15.76
N PHE A 167 -4.39 -7.44 15.92
CA PHE A 167 -4.05 -8.43 14.90
C PHE A 167 -5.20 -9.45 14.70
N ILE A 168 -5.82 -9.93 15.79
CA ILE A 168 -6.99 -10.82 15.75
C ILE A 168 -8.19 -10.10 15.10
N GLU A 169 -8.42 -8.82 15.44
CA GLU A 169 -9.46 -8.00 14.83
C GLU A 169 -9.22 -7.83 13.32
N GLY A 170 -7.96 -7.62 12.91
CA GLY A 170 -7.58 -7.53 11.51
C GLY A 170 -7.85 -8.83 10.73
N LEU A 171 -7.50 -9.98 11.31
CA LEU A 171 -7.82 -11.29 10.71
C LEU A 171 -9.33 -11.53 10.60
N ASN A 172 -10.11 -11.15 11.63
CA ASN A 172 -11.57 -11.23 11.56
C ASN A 172 -12.13 -10.30 10.48
N ALA A 173 -11.58 -9.08 10.35
CA ALA A 173 -11.98 -8.15 9.30
C ALA A 173 -11.74 -8.70 7.88
N ILE A 174 -10.71 -9.53 7.69
CA ILE A 174 -10.45 -10.24 6.42
C ILE A 174 -11.52 -11.31 6.16
N LEU A 175 -11.97 -12.01 7.20
CA LEU A 175 -13.00 -13.05 7.07
C LEU A 175 -14.41 -12.49 6.80
N ASP A 176 -14.63 -11.21 7.10
CA ASP A 176 -15.92 -10.52 6.93
C ASP A 176 -16.07 -9.85 5.53
N ILE A 177 -15.05 -9.94 4.66
CA ILE A 177 -15.07 -9.43 3.29
C ILE A 177 -15.62 -10.48 2.35
#